data_974c54d1c8507a2ef21965170ae55d0d
#
_entry.id   974c54d1c8507a2ef21965170ae55d0d
#
_cell.length_a   1.000
_cell.length_b   1.000
_cell.length_c   1.000
_cell.angle_alpha   90.00
_cell.angle_beta   90.00
_cell.angle_gamma   90.00
#
_symmetry.space_group_name_H-M   'P 1'
#
loop_
_entity.id
_entity.type
_entity.pdbx_description
1 polymer ?
#
loop_
_entity_poly.entity_id
_entity_poly.type
_entity_poly.pdbx_seq_one_letter_code
_entity_poly.pdbx_strand_id
1 'polypeptide(L)'
;MNARPGEVMGYLAFGHPFLDGNGRTIMVVHAVLAERAGFSIDWTATSKTAYLNALTQEIAQPGARNLDLYLKPFLRDPVGSEKLARHVVNTRGLDGATAEENRVLGSVSDPEVQARYAAQRLQRQRKQDRERSDRDDSRDR
;
A
#
# COMPACT_ATOMS: atom_id res chain seq x y z
N MET A 1 -11.45 15.44 -2.53
CA MET A 1 -10.94 14.10 -2.87
C MET A 1 -11.02 13.78 -4.36
N ASN A 2 -12.14 14.01 -5.05
CA ASN A 2 -12.27 13.75 -6.51
C ASN A 2 -11.16 14.37 -7.37
N ALA A 3 -10.71 15.57 -7.03
CA ALA A 3 -9.67 16.26 -7.79
C ALA A 3 -8.25 15.74 -7.51
N ARG A 4 -8.03 15.09 -6.35
CA ARG A 4 -6.69 14.68 -5.88
C ARG A 4 -6.73 13.38 -5.06
N PRO A 5 -7.15 12.26 -5.67
CA PRO A 5 -7.21 10.97 -4.98
C PRO A 5 -5.83 10.45 -4.57
N GLY A 6 -4.81 10.71 -5.37
CA GLY A 6 -3.44 10.32 -5.13
C GLY A 6 -2.79 11.08 -3.99
N GLU A 7 -3.01 12.39 -3.90
CA GLU A 7 -2.53 13.21 -2.78
C GLU A 7 -3.09 12.71 -1.44
N VAL A 8 -4.40 12.39 -1.39
CA VAL A 8 -5.03 11.82 -0.18
C VAL A 8 -4.39 10.48 0.20
N MET A 9 -4.16 9.61 -0.79
CA MET A 9 -3.47 8.34 -0.55
C MET A 9 -2.03 8.53 -0.09
N GLY A 10 -1.32 9.52 -0.63
CA GLY A 10 0.03 9.91 -0.22
C GLY A 10 0.07 10.32 1.25
N TYR A 11 -0.86 11.15 1.71
CA TYR A 11 -0.95 11.53 3.14
C TYR A 11 -1.25 10.35 4.05
N LEU A 12 -2.18 9.46 3.66
CA LEU A 12 -2.46 8.24 4.41
C LEU A 12 -1.23 7.33 4.50
N ALA A 13 -0.46 7.22 3.42
CA ALA A 13 0.76 6.43 3.39
C ALA A 13 1.89 7.07 4.21
N PHE A 14 2.02 8.38 4.17
CA PHE A 14 3.01 9.11 4.98
C PHE A 14 2.77 8.93 6.48
N GLY A 15 1.50 8.92 6.92
CA GLY A 15 1.13 8.76 8.32
C GLY A 15 1.56 7.43 8.95
N HIS A 16 1.65 6.36 8.15
CA HIS A 16 2.18 5.03 8.50
C HIS A 16 1.90 4.59 9.95
N PRO A 17 0.61 4.59 10.40
CA PRO A 17 0.27 4.53 11.82
C PRO A 17 0.49 3.15 12.46
N PHE A 18 0.69 2.11 11.66
CA PHE A 18 0.79 0.73 12.13
C PHE A 18 2.17 0.14 11.88
N LEU A 19 2.57 -0.85 12.68
CA LEU A 19 3.82 -1.59 12.48
C LEU A 19 3.75 -2.46 11.21
N ASP A 20 2.57 -3.02 10.90
CA ASP A 20 2.31 -3.79 9.67
C ASP A 20 0.89 -3.53 9.19
N GLY A 21 0.62 -3.91 7.93
CA GLY A 21 -0.70 -3.78 7.33
C GLY A 21 -1.07 -2.36 6.85
N ASN A 22 -0.14 -1.40 6.92
CA ASN A 22 -0.40 -0.03 6.49
C ASN A 22 -0.94 0.03 5.06
N GLY A 23 -0.33 -0.69 4.12
CA GLY A 23 -0.78 -0.70 2.73
C GLY A 23 -2.24 -1.16 2.59
N ARG A 24 -2.62 -2.24 3.27
CA ARG A 24 -4.00 -2.75 3.28
C ARG A 24 -4.97 -1.76 3.90
N THR A 25 -4.62 -1.23 5.07
CA THR A 25 -5.45 -0.23 5.75
C THR A 25 -5.64 1.02 4.91
N ILE A 26 -4.58 1.54 4.30
CA ILE A 26 -4.63 2.70 3.41
C ILE A 26 -5.58 2.44 2.24
N MET A 27 -5.50 1.29 1.59
CA MET A 27 -6.40 0.94 0.48
C MET A 27 -7.86 0.87 0.93
N VAL A 28 -8.15 0.28 2.08
CA VAL A 28 -9.52 0.22 2.63
C VAL A 28 -10.05 1.61 2.94
N VAL A 29 -9.29 2.41 3.69
CA VAL A 29 -9.68 3.79 4.05
C VAL A 29 -9.88 4.63 2.79
N HIS A 30 -8.96 4.54 1.85
CA HIS A 30 -9.06 5.27 0.58
C HIS A 30 -10.29 4.85 -0.23
N ALA A 31 -10.62 3.55 -0.30
CA ALA A 31 -11.82 3.06 -0.99
C ALA A 31 -13.11 3.62 -0.37
N VAL A 32 -13.20 3.68 0.97
CA VAL A 32 -14.35 4.28 1.67
C VAL A 32 -14.47 5.78 1.39
N LEU A 33 -13.34 6.49 1.39
CA LEU A 33 -13.32 7.93 1.08
C LEU A 33 -13.64 8.21 -0.40
N ALA A 34 -13.17 7.36 -1.31
CA ALA A 34 -13.46 7.45 -2.73
C ALA A 34 -14.95 7.26 -3.00
N GLU A 35 -15.56 6.23 -2.41
CA GLU A 35 -17.00 5.98 -2.53
C GLU A 35 -17.82 7.19 -2.05
N ARG A 36 -17.49 7.77 -0.89
CA ARG A 36 -18.13 8.99 -0.36
C ARG A 36 -17.94 10.19 -1.29
N ALA A 37 -16.85 10.22 -2.02
CA ALA A 37 -16.52 11.28 -2.95
C ALA A 37 -17.11 11.03 -4.35
N GLY A 38 -17.83 9.93 -4.58
CA GLY A 38 -18.55 9.62 -5.80
C GLY A 38 -17.68 8.98 -6.88
N PHE A 39 -16.62 8.25 -6.53
CA PHE A 39 -15.81 7.49 -7.49
C PHE A 39 -15.25 6.21 -6.85
N SER A 40 -14.71 5.32 -7.69
CA SER A 40 -13.93 4.15 -7.28
C SER A 40 -12.65 4.05 -8.12
N ILE A 41 -11.77 3.11 -7.75
CA ILE A 41 -10.53 2.82 -8.50
C ILE A 41 -10.55 1.37 -8.94
N ASP A 42 -10.33 1.14 -10.22
CA ASP A 42 -10.15 -0.19 -10.79
C ASP A 42 -8.72 -0.71 -10.51
N TRP A 43 -8.54 -1.29 -9.34
CA TRP A 43 -7.25 -1.85 -8.91
C TRP A 43 -6.80 -3.05 -9.75
N THR A 44 -7.72 -3.72 -10.45
CA THR A 44 -7.38 -4.89 -11.28
C THR A 44 -6.61 -4.49 -12.53
N ALA A 45 -6.84 -3.27 -13.02
CA ALA A 45 -6.15 -2.70 -14.16
C ALA A 45 -4.80 -2.04 -13.80
N THR A 46 -4.46 -1.94 -12.49
CA THR A 46 -3.23 -1.28 -12.05
C THR A 46 -2.03 -2.23 -11.98
N SER A 47 -0.82 -1.68 -12.10
CA SER A 47 0.43 -2.40 -11.82
C SER A 47 0.92 -2.07 -10.42
N LYS A 48 1.17 -3.08 -9.58
CA LYS A 48 1.71 -2.90 -8.23
C LYS A 48 3.02 -2.10 -8.22
N THR A 49 3.94 -2.44 -9.12
CA THR A 49 5.24 -1.75 -9.21
C THR A 49 5.07 -0.28 -9.61
N ALA A 50 4.25 0.00 -10.64
CA ALA A 50 4.01 1.36 -11.09
C ALA A 50 3.27 2.19 -10.02
N TYR A 51 2.29 1.59 -9.32
CA TYR A 51 1.61 2.22 -8.19
C TYR A 51 2.58 2.58 -7.07
N LEU A 52 3.43 1.64 -6.62
CA LEU A 52 4.39 1.89 -5.54
C LEU A 52 5.41 2.96 -5.92
N ASN A 53 5.86 3.00 -7.18
CA ASN A 53 6.75 4.06 -7.66
C ASN A 53 6.06 5.43 -7.62
N ALA A 54 4.83 5.54 -8.13
CA ALA A 54 4.07 6.78 -8.09
C ALA A 54 3.76 7.24 -6.65
N LEU A 55 3.44 6.31 -5.75
CA LEU A 55 3.22 6.59 -4.33
C LEU A 55 4.50 7.10 -3.65
N THR A 56 5.64 6.47 -3.93
CA THR A 56 6.94 6.91 -3.38
C THR A 56 7.27 8.33 -3.83
N GLN A 57 7.01 8.65 -5.10
CA GLN A 57 7.21 10.00 -5.64
C GLN A 57 6.25 11.02 -5.00
N GLU A 58 4.98 10.65 -4.79
CA GLU A 58 4.01 11.53 -4.13
C GLU A 58 4.40 11.83 -2.68
N ILE A 59 4.89 10.82 -1.94
CA ILE A 59 5.39 11.01 -0.56
C ILE A 59 6.65 11.89 -0.54
N ALA A 60 7.56 11.72 -1.49
CA ALA A 60 8.80 12.51 -1.58
C ALA A 60 8.54 13.96 -2.00
N GLN A 61 7.52 14.20 -2.81
CA GLN A 61 7.17 15.51 -3.35
C GLN A 61 5.64 15.72 -3.28
N PRO A 62 5.09 15.99 -2.09
CA PRO A 62 3.67 16.21 -1.92
C PRO A 62 3.18 17.37 -2.79
N GLY A 63 2.08 17.16 -3.50
CA GLY A 63 1.49 18.16 -4.39
C GLY A 63 2.04 18.17 -5.82
N ALA A 64 3.08 17.38 -6.14
CA ALA A 64 3.55 17.21 -7.53
C ALA A 64 2.55 16.39 -8.37
N ARG A 65 1.55 15.76 -7.74
CA ARG A 65 0.44 15.03 -8.37
C ARG A 65 0.87 13.77 -9.13
N ASN A 66 2.01 13.19 -8.77
CA ASN A 66 2.52 11.99 -9.44
C ASN A 66 1.55 10.81 -9.32
N LEU A 67 1.00 10.59 -8.12
CA LEU A 67 0.04 9.53 -7.89
C LEU A 67 -1.34 9.86 -8.47
N ASP A 68 -1.76 11.12 -8.48
CA ASP A 68 -2.99 11.55 -9.16
C ASP A 68 -2.95 11.25 -10.65
N LEU A 69 -1.85 11.59 -11.32
CA LEU A 69 -1.66 11.32 -12.74
C LEU A 69 -1.67 9.82 -13.04
N TYR A 70 -1.05 9.02 -12.17
CA TYR A 70 -1.07 7.57 -12.31
C TYR A 70 -2.48 6.98 -12.13
N LEU A 71 -3.24 7.43 -11.13
CA LEU A 71 -4.57 6.88 -10.82
C LEU A 71 -5.67 7.33 -11.79
N LYS A 72 -5.49 8.46 -12.46
CA LYS A 72 -6.49 9.06 -13.34
C LYS A 72 -7.13 8.10 -14.35
N PRO A 73 -6.38 7.23 -15.08
CA PRO A 73 -6.96 6.30 -16.04
C PRO A 73 -7.82 5.20 -15.41
N PHE A 74 -7.64 4.96 -14.13
CA PHE A 74 -8.28 3.87 -13.39
C PHE A 74 -9.50 4.32 -12.58
N LEU A 75 -9.85 5.61 -12.63
CA LEU A 75 -11.05 6.13 -11.97
C LEU A 75 -12.29 5.58 -12.65
N ARG A 76 -13.26 5.16 -11.83
CA ARG A 76 -14.58 4.63 -12.25
C ARG A 76 -15.68 5.25 -11.41
N ASP A 77 -16.91 5.02 -11.82
CA ASP A 77 -18.09 5.37 -11.03
C ASP A 77 -18.09 4.67 -9.67
N PRO A 78 -18.76 5.21 -8.64
CA PRO A 78 -18.85 4.59 -7.34
C PRO A 78 -19.52 3.21 -7.42
N VAL A 79 -19.06 2.26 -6.62
CA VAL A 79 -19.61 0.90 -6.62
C VAL A 79 -20.92 0.76 -5.86
N GLY A 80 -21.27 1.75 -5.06
CA GLY A 80 -22.41 1.75 -4.13
C GLY A 80 -22.05 1.18 -2.76
N SER A 81 -22.51 1.86 -1.71
CA SER A 81 -22.15 1.53 -0.31
C SER A 81 -22.44 0.10 0.07
N GLU A 82 -23.53 -0.50 -0.45
CA GLU A 82 -23.89 -1.90 -0.18
C GLU A 82 -22.89 -2.91 -0.76
N LYS A 83 -22.21 -2.55 -1.84
CA LYS A 83 -21.23 -3.41 -2.53
C LYS A 83 -19.79 -3.12 -2.12
N LEU A 84 -19.57 -2.01 -1.40
CA LEU A 84 -18.23 -1.55 -1.06
C LEU A 84 -17.42 -2.59 -0.28
N ALA A 85 -18.02 -3.23 0.71
CA ALA A 85 -17.35 -4.28 1.50
C ALA A 85 -16.86 -5.42 0.61
N ARG A 86 -17.71 -5.88 -0.32
CA ARG A 86 -17.35 -6.93 -1.28
C ARG A 86 -16.27 -6.46 -2.26
N HIS A 87 -16.37 -5.23 -2.73
CA HIS A 87 -15.36 -4.62 -3.62
C HIS A 87 -13.99 -4.57 -2.92
N VAL A 88 -13.94 -4.13 -1.67
CA VAL A 88 -12.72 -4.06 -0.87
C VAL A 88 -12.11 -5.44 -0.66
N VAL A 89 -12.90 -6.43 -0.23
CA VAL A 89 -12.42 -7.81 0.02
C VAL A 89 -11.87 -8.46 -1.26
N ASN A 90 -12.48 -8.18 -2.40
CA ASN A 90 -12.03 -8.72 -3.70
C ASN A 90 -10.88 -7.91 -4.32
N THR A 91 -10.46 -6.81 -3.69
CA THR A 91 -9.32 -6.04 -4.18
C THR A 91 -8.03 -6.83 -3.97
N ARG A 92 -7.25 -7.00 -5.03
CA ARG A 92 -6.00 -7.75 -5.02
C ARG A 92 -5.04 -7.22 -3.94
N GLY A 93 -4.57 -8.11 -3.07
CA GLY A 93 -3.73 -7.77 -1.92
C GLY A 93 -4.50 -7.43 -0.65
N LEU A 94 -5.85 -7.40 -0.69
CA LEU A 94 -6.73 -7.32 0.48
C LEU A 94 -7.42 -8.66 0.78
N ASP A 95 -7.35 -9.61 -0.15
CA ASP A 95 -7.93 -10.95 -0.12
C ASP A 95 -7.36 -11.89 0.95
N GLY A 96 -6.35 -11.45 1.71
CA GLY A 96 -5.71 -12.25 2.76
C GLY A 96 -4.81 -13.38 2.25
N ALA A 97 -4.80 -13.65 0.94
CA ALA A 97 -4.08 -14.78 0.35
C ALA A 97 -2.54 -14.74 0.53
N THR A 98 -1.99 -13.59 0.90
CA THR A 98 -0.55 -13.42 1.13
C THR A 98 -0.18 -13.24 2.60
N ALA A 99 -1.14 -13.39 3.53
CA ALA A 99 -1.00 -12.92 4.90
C ALA A 99 -0.61 -14.01 5.91
N GLU A 100 -0.66 -15.30 5.56
CA GLU A 100 -0.46 -16.36 6.55
C GLU A 100 0.99 -16.53 7.00
N GLU A 101 1.96 -16.27 6.15
CA GLU A 101 3.38 -16.49 6.52
C GLU A 101 4.00 -15.37 7.38
N ASN A 102 3.36 -14.21 7.54
CA ASN A 102 3.96 -13.04 8.19
C ASN A 102 3.06 -12.34 9.20
N ARG A 103 2.03 -12.99 9.74
CA ARG A 103 1.18 -12.39 10.77
C ARG A 103 1.85 -12.41 12.13
N VAL A 104 2.27 -11.26 12.60
CA VAL A 104 2.48 -11.04 14.03
C VAL A 104 1.15 -10.55 14.62
N LEU A 105 0.46 -11.41 15.36
CA LEU A 105 -0.78 -11.06 16.05
C LEU A 105 -0.43 -10.55 17.46
N GLY A 106 -1.02 -9.42 17.84
CA GLY A 106 -0.87 -8.86 19.17
C GLY A 106 -0.98 -7.34 19.21
N SER A 107 -0.97 -6.78 20.42
CA SER A 107 -0.98 -5.33 20.61
C SER A 107 0.38 -4.73 20.29
N VAL A 108 0.39 -3.56 19.66
CA VAL A 108 1.62 -2.77 19.39
C VAL A 108 2.38 -2.44 20.68
N SER A 109 1.66 -2.38 21.81
CA SER A 109 2.24 -2.11 23.14
C SER A 109 2.86 -3.33 23.80
N ASP A 110 2.72 -4.52 23.22
CA ASP A 110 3.28 -5.76 23.76
C ASP A 110 4.77 -5.88 23.41
N PRO A 111 5.68 -5.99 24.41
CA PRO A 111 7.12 -6.08 24.18
C PRO A 111 7.52 -7.28 23.32
N GLU A 112 6.82 -8.42 23.44
CA GLU A 112 7.09 -9.61 22.61
C GLU A 112 6.73 -9.37 21.15
N VAL A 113 5.61 -8.68 20.91
CA VAL A 113 5.17 -8.29 19.57
C VAL A 113 6.19 -7.34 18.94
N GLN A 114 6.67 -6.35 19.70
CA GLN A 114 7.69 -5.42 19.24
C GLN A 114 9.02 -6.14 18.90
N ALA A 115 9.44 -7.09 19.74
CA ALA A 115 10.65 -7.87 19.49
C ALA A 115 10.54 -8.74 18.22
N ARG A 116 9.38 -9.36 17.98
CA ARG A 116 9.12 -10.14 16.76
C ARG A 116 9.15 -9.26 15.51
N TYR A 117 8.57 -8.06 15.56
CA TYR A 117 8.64 -7.10 14.46
C TYR A 117 10.07 -6.62 14.18
N ALA A 118 10.85 -6.33 15.24
CA ALA A 118 12.23 -5.93 15.09
C ALA A 118 13.06 -7.04 14.43
N ALA A 119 12.88 -8.28 14.84
CA ALA A 119 13.55 -9.44 14.25
C ALA A 119 13.18 -9.63 12.78
N GLN A 120 11.89 -9.49 12.44
CA GLN A 120 11.39 -9.61 11.06
C GLN A 120 11.93 -8.49 10.15
N ARG A 121 12.01 -7.24 10.66
CA ARG A 121 12.63 -6.13 9.91
C ARG A 121 14.10 -6.42 9.62
N LEU A 122 14.84 -6.91 10.61
CA LEU A 122 16.25 -7.25 10.44
C LEU A 122 16.47 -8.36 9.40
N GLN A 123 15.61 -9.37 9.41
CA GLN A 123 15.66 -10.44 8.39
C GLN A 123 15.38 -9.93 6.98
N ARG A 124 14.37 -9.05 6.82
CA ARG A 124 14.07 -8.43 5.52
C ARG A 124 15.22 -7.57 5.03
N GLN A 125 15.84 -6.80 5.92
CA GLN A 125 16.99 -5.96 5.61
C GLN A 125 18.18 -6.80 5.14
N ARG A 126 18.52 -7.86 5.87
CA ARG A 126 19.59 -8.80 5.48
C ARG A 126 19.33 -9.49 4.14
N LYS A 127 18.07 -9.82 3.83
CA LYS A 127 17.70 -10.39 2.54
C LYS A 127 17.89 -9.38 1.40
N GLN A 128 17.48 -8.14 1.61
CA GLN A 128 17.66 -7.07 0.63
C GLN A 128 19.15 -6.75 0.38
N ASP A 129 19.95 -6.75 1.45
CA ASP A 129 21.38 -6.50 1.34
C ASP A 129 22.10 -7.62 0.57
N ARG A 130 21.70 -8.89 0.78
CA ARG A 130 22.19 -10.03 -0.01
C ARG A 130 21.80 -9.90 -1.48
N GLU A 131 20.54 -9.60 -1.78
CA GLU A 131 20.06 -9.44 -3.15
C GLU A 131 20.72 -8.25 -3.88
N ARG A 132 21.16 -7.22 -3.14
CA ARG A 132 21.96 -6.11 -3.68
C ARG A 132 23.39 -6.54 -3.98
N SER A 133 24.03 -7.25 -3.05
CA SER A 133 25.40 -7.75 -3.24
C SER A 133 25.50 -8.70 -4.42
N ASP A 134 24.54 -9.62 -4.58
CA ASP A 134 24.49 -10.58 -5.69
C ASP A 134 24.26 -9.90 -7.06
N ARG A 135 23.60 -8.73 -7.07
CA ARG A 135 23.42 -7.94 -8.30
C ARG A 135 24.64 -7.13 -8.70
N ASP A 136 25.43 -6.65 -7.73
CA ASP A 136 26.68 -5.94 -8.01
C ASP A 136 27.76 -6.90 -8.51
N ASP A 137 27.87 -8.09 -7.93
CA ASP A 137 28.80 -9.15 -8.38
C ASP A 137 28.50 -9.66 -9.79
N SER A 138 27.23 -9.59 -10.23
CA SER A 138 26.85 -10.02 -11.59
C SER A 138 27.04 -8.94 -12.67
N ARG A 139 27.38 -7.70 -12.28
CA ARG A 139 27.68 -6.60 -13.21
C ARG A 139 29.16 -6.46 -13.55
N ASP A 140 30.03 -7.02 -12.73
CA ASP A 140 31.50 -6.96 -12.90
C ASP A 140 32.09 -8.18 -13.61
N ARG A 141 31.23 -9.03 -14.21
CA ARG A 141 31.62 -10.16 -15.08
C ARG A 141 31.13 -9.97 -16.51
#